data_53d3fa9e1fb895eea0f7faaa78e88183
#
_entry.id   53d3fa9e1fb895eea0f7faaa78e88183
#
_cell.length_a   1.000
_cell.length_b   1.000
_cell.length_c   1.000
_cell.angle_alpha   90.00
_cell.angle_beta   90.00
_cell.angle_gamma   90.00
#
_symmetry.space_group_name_H-M   'P 1'
#
loop_
_entity.id
_entity.type
_entity.pdbx_description
1 polymer ?
#
loop_
_entity_poly.entity_id
_entity_poly.type
_entity_poly.pdbx_seq_one_letter_code
_entity_poly.pdbx_strand_id
1 'polypeptide(L)'
;YSFDIYGNKVSAIKNRVGAEVDNGHFAYVYDELNRLTEVHQNDTLLRKYSYDAFGNRVSKANYASRMESVTSYTYNVNNQLLSEVDGTMTKDYTYDNRGNLLKVSTGADILKEFTFDATNQMTASFDLVDGQRKKATYTYNGLGHRVGQKISSLIPEYPEKKIRYTIDMTRQYYNLLQKSEGGASQTYYWDGNVVGMESNGVEKFYLQDDFGSPMHL
;
A
#
# COMPACT_ATOMS: atom_id res chain seq x y z
N TYR A 1 1.10 -22.96 -5.09
CA TYR A 1 2.18 -22.46 -4.22
C TYR A 1 2.95 -23.63 -3.62
N SER A 2 4.26 -23.46 -3.37
CA SER A 2 5.03 -24.31 -2.47
C SER A 2 5.79 -23.44 -1.46
N PHE A 3 6.06 -24.04 -0.31
CA PHE A 3 6.71 -23.36 0.82
C PHE A 3 7.91 -24.19 1.28
N ASP A 4 8.91 -23.55 1.84
CA ASP A 4 10.03 -24.21 2.51
C ASP A 4 9.65 -24.60 3.97
N ILE A 5 10.62 -25.18 4.69
CA ILE A 5 10.43 -25.58 6.09
C ILE A 5 10.25 -24.41 7.06
N TYR A 6 10.60 -23.18 6.65
CA TYR A 6 10.47 -21.95 7.42
C TYR A 6 9.17 -21.20 7.11
N GLY A 7 8.34 -21.73 6.18
CA GLY A 7 7.09 -21.09 5.74
C GLY A 7 7.28 -20.03 4.66
N ASN A 8 8.47 -19.89 4.08
CA ASN A 8 8.68 -18.97 2.95
C ASN A 8 8.09 -19.57 1.68
N LYS A 9 7.37 -18.75 0.92
CA LYS A 9 6.83 -19.16 -0.39
C LYS A 9 7.97 -19.27 -1.40
N VAL A 10 8.36 -20.49 -1.80
CA VAL A 10 9.46 -20.73 -2.75
C VAL A 10 9.01 -20.82 -4.19
N SER A 11 7.73 -21.16 -4.46
CA SER A 11 7.19 -21.11 -5.81
C SER A 11 5.71 -20.76 -5.90
N ALA A 12 5.29 -20.26 -7.08
CA ALA A 12 3.90 -20.04 -7.42
C ALA A 12 3.67 -20.22 -8.92
N ILE A 13 2.53 -20.80 -9.29
CA ILE A 13 2.04 -20.79 -10.67
C ILE A 13 0.88 -19.80 -10.73
N LYS A 14 0.92 -18.85 -11.64
CA LYS A 14 -0.12 -17.86 -11.87
C LYS A 14 -0.67 -18.01 -13.28
N ASN A 15 -1.99 -18.10 -13.38
CA ASN A 15 -2.74 -18.13 -14.64
C ASN A 15 -3.94 -17.21 -14.51
N ARG A 16 -3.85 -15.99 -15.05
CA ARG A 16 -4.92 -14.99 -15.03
C ARG A 16 -5.31 -14.68 -16.47
N VAL A 17 -6.61 -14.72 -16.74
CA VAL A 17 -7.16 -14.29 -18.04
C VAL A 17 -7.13 -12.74 -18.07
N GLY A 18 -6.60 -12.18 -19.15
CA GLY A 18 -6.47 -10.72 -19.33
C GLY A 18 -5.28 -10.07 -18.62
N ALA A 19 -4.38 -10.87 -18.04
CA ALA A 19 -3.14 -10.41 -17.40
C ALA A 19 -2.00 -11.37 -17.71
N GLU A 20 -1.80 -11.68 -18.98
CA GLU A 20 -0.87 -12.70 -19.47
C GLU A 20 0.60 -12.39 -19.12
N VAL A 21 0.96 -11.08 -19.01
CA VAL A 21 2.32 -10.65 -18.63
C VAL A 21 2.67 -11.11 -17.20
N ASP A 22 1.66 -11.23 -16.33
CA ASP A 22 1.83 -11.67 -14.94
C ASP A 22 1.66 -13.19 -14.78
N ASN A 23 1.47 -13.94 -15.86
CA ASN A 23 1.29 -15.39 -15.84
C ASN A 23 2.63 -16.11 -15.92
N GLY A 24 2.66 -17.33 -15.40
CA GLY A 24 3.82 -18.21 -15.46
C GLY A 24 4.19 -18.84 -14.13
N HIS A 25 5.33 -19.50 -14.16
CA HIS A 25 5.95 -20.09 -12.98
C HIS A 25 6.87 -19.05 -12.31
N PHE A 26 6.62 -18.78 -11.03
CA PHE A 26 7.44 -17.89 -10.21
C PHE A 26 8.25 -18.70 -9.22
N ALA A 27 9.54 -18.36 -9.08
CA ALA A 27 10.41 -18.85 -8.03
C ALA A 27 10.93 -17.68 -7.18
N TYR A 28 11.08 -17.94 -5.88
CA TYR A 28 11.50 -16.95 -4.90
C TYR A 28 12.70 -17.48 -4.14
N VAL A 29 13.76 -16.68 -4.01
CA VAL A 29 14.98 -17.01 -3.30
C VAL A 29 15.09 -16.13 -2.06
N TYR A 30 15.52 -16.74 -0.95
CA TYR A 30 15.67 -16.07 0.34
C TYR A 30 17.11 -16.21 0.84
N ASP A 31 17.54 -15.27 1.67
CA ASP A 31 18.80 -15.36 2.39
C ASP A 31 18.64 -16.17 3.71
N GLU A 32 19.75 -16.32 4.43
CA GLU A 32 19.79 -17.06 5.70
C GLU A 32 18.91 -16.44 6.81
N LEU A 33 18.50 -15.17 6.65
CA LEU A 33 17.59 -14.45 7.57
C LEU A 33 16.14 -14.47 7.07
N ASN A 34 15.79 -15.34 6.10
CA ASN A 34 14.47 -15.46 5.49
C ASN A 34 13.98 -14.17 4.79
N ARG A 35 14.90 -13.35 4.28
CA ARG A 35 14.55 -12.15 3.51
C ARG A 35 14.59 -12.48 2.02
N LEU A 36 13.56 -12.07 1.26
CA LEU A 36 13.46 -12.30 -0.17
C LEU A 36 14.60 -11.56 -0.91
N THR A 37 15.47 -12.30 -1.60
CA THR A 37 16.60 -11.74 -2.34
C THR A 37 16.38 -11.74 -3.85
N GLU A 38 15.65 -12.73 -4.40
CA GLU A 38 15.42 -12.81 -5.84
C GLU A 38 13.99 -13.28 -6.15
N VAL A 39 13.46 -12.78 -7.26
CA VAL A 39 12.20 -13.25 -7.88
C VAL A 39 12.51 -13.61 -9.33
N HIS A 40 12.17 -14.83 -9.71
CA HIS A 40 12.26 -15.33 -11.07
C HIS A 40 10.87 -15.56 -11.65
N GLN A 41 10.71 -15.38 -12.96
CA GLN A 41 9.53 -15.74 -13.73
C GLN A 41 9.96 -16.57 -14.92
N ASN A 42 9.45 -17.81 -15.04
CA ASN A 42 9.84 -18.75 -16.08
C ASN A 42 11.38 -18.87 -16.20
N ASP A 43 12.04 -19.09 -15.06
CA ASP A 43 13.50 -19.22 -14.89
C ASP A 43 14.32 -17.96 -15.24
N THR A 44 13.67 -16.85 -15.57
CA THR A 44 14.32 -15.58 -15.84
C THR A 44 14.30 -14.71 -14.59
N LEU A 45 15.45 -14.14 -14.20
CA LEU A 45 15.53 -13.19 -13.08
C LEU A 45 14.69 -11.94 -13.40
N LEU A 46 13.71 -11.66 -12.54
CA LEU A 46 12.79 -10.55 -12.68
C LEU A 46 13.15 -9.39 -11.73
N ARG A 47 13.55 -9.73 -10.50
CA ARG A 47 13.92 -8.75 -9.46
C ARG A 47 14.99 -9.30 -8.55
N LYS A 48 15.84 -8.38 -8.05
CA LYS A 48 16.82 -8.66 -7.02
C LYS A 48 16.76 -7.60 -5.93
N TYR A 49 16.99 -8.01 -4.68
CA TYR A 49 16.94 -7.15 -3.51
C TYR A 49 18.21 -7.33 -2.67
N SER A 50 18.67 -6.25 -2.05
CA SER A 50 19.70 -6.31 -1.03
C SER A 50 19.29 -5.56 0.24
N TYR A 51 19.86 -5.95 1.36
CA TYR A 51 19.48 -5.48 2.69
C TYR A 51 20.71 -5.10 3.49
N ASP A 52 20.54 -4.15 4.41
CA ASP A 52 21.55 -3.85 5.42
C ASP A 52 21.47 -4.86 6.59
N ALA A 53 22.35 -4.65 7.58
CA ALA A 53 22.41 -5.49 8.78
C ALA A 53 21.15 -5.38 9.67
N PHE A 54 20.38 -4.29 9.55
CA PHE A 54 19.14 -4.07 10.30
C PHE A 54 17.91 -4.63 9.59
N GLY A 55 18.08 -5.16 8.36
CA GLY A 55 16.99 -5.70 7.55
C GLY A 55 16.30 -4.66 6.66
N ASN A 56 16.79 -3.44 6.59
CA ASN A 56 16.27 -2.45 5.66
C ASN A 56 16.71 -2.78 4.25
N ARG A 57 15.80 -2.70 3.27
CA ARG A 57 16.12 -2.93 1.87
C ARG A 57 16.90 -1.75 1.31
N VAL A 58 18.19 -1.93 0.99
CA VAL A 58 19.06 -0.88 0.47
C VAL A 58 19.08 -0.81 -1.05
N SER A 59 18.68 -1.88 -1.75
CA SER A 59 18.49 -1.83 -3.20
C SER A 59 17.38 -2.74 -3.70
N LYS A 60 16.82 -2.36 -4.87
CA LYS A 60 15.92 -3.17 -5.68
C LYS A 60 16.33 -3.01 -7.14
N ALA A 61 16.76 -4.10 -7.78
CA ALA A 61 17.00 -4.16 -9.22
C ALA A 61 15.82 -4.83 -9.93
N ASN A 62 15.34 -4.26 -11.03
CA ASN A 62 14.33 -4.83 -11.91
C ASN A 62 14.97 -5.19 -13.25
N TYR A 63 14.64 -6.40 -13.73
CA TYR A 63 15.12 -6.98 -14.99
C TYR A 63 13.97 -7.25 -15.97
N ALA A 64 12.76 -6.77 -15.68
CA ALA A 64 11.56 -7.03 -16.50
C ALA A 64 11.61 -6.36 -17.90
N SER A 65 12.45 -5.36 -18.07
CA SER A 65 12.75 -4.71 -19.36
C SER A 65 14.15 -5.06 -19.82
N ARG A 66 14.45 -4.83 -21.09
CA ARG A 66 15.79 -5.11 -21.66
C ARG A 66 16.94 -4.30 -21.01
N MET A 67 16.60 -3.33 -20.16
CA MET A 67 17.54 -2.55 -19.36
C MET A 67 17.27 -2.79 -17.88
N GLU A 68 18.34 -3.04 -17.12
CA GLU A 68 18.30 -3.09 -15.67
C GLU A 68 17.96 -1.70 -15.12
N SER A 69 17.00 -1.62 -14.19
CA SER A 69 16.76 -0.42 -13.39
C SER A 69 17.02 -0.73 -11.93
N VAL A 70 17.82 0.11 -11.28
CA VAL A 70 18.18 -0.05 -9.86
C VAL A 70 17.63 1.13 -9.08
N THR A 71 16.82 0.83 -8.05
CA THR A 71 16.39 1.80 -7.04
C THR A 71 17.21 1.60 -5.78
N SER A 72 17.83 2.64 -5.26
CA SER A 72 18.62 2.63 -4.02
C SER A 72 17.86 3.35 -2.91
N TYR A 73 18.06 2.91 -1.65
CA TYR A 73 17.37 3.44 -0.48
C TYR A 73 18.37 3.77 0.62
N THR A 74 18.16 4.89 1.33
CA THR A 74 18.93 5.26 2.50
C THR A 74 18.05 5.44 3.72
N TYR A 75 18.57 5.15 4.90
CA TYR A 75 17.82 5.17 6.15
C TYR A 75 18.57 5.96 7.23
N ASN A 76 17.81 6.49 8.19
CA ASN A 76 18.40 7.07 9.39
C ASN A 76 18.66 6.02 10.48
N VAL A 77 19.20 6.44 11.61
CA VAL A 77 19.50 5.58 12.77
C VAL A 77 18.25 4.92 13.40
N ASN A 78 17.06 5.41 13.10
CA ASN A 78 15.79 4.87 13.55
C ASN A 78 15.14 3.94 12.51
N ASN A 79 15.89 3.53 11.48
CA ASN A 79 15.40 2.71 10.34
C ASN A 79 14.27 3.37 9.54
N GLN A 80 14.19 4.71 9.53
CA GLN A 80 13.23 5.44 8.72
C GLN A 80 13.87 5.76 7.37
N LEU A 81 13.15 5.53 6.28
CA LEU A 81 13.58 5.81 4.91
C LEU A 81 13.84 7.32 4.72
N LEU A 82 15.07 7.71 4.40
CA LEU A 82 15.43 9.09 4.12
C LEU A 82 15.34 9.43 2.65
N SER A 83 15.80 8.53 1.79
CA SER A 83 15.74 8.76 0.35
C SER A 83 15.54 7.48 -0.45
N GLU A 84 14.92 7.63 -1.62
CA GLU A 84 14.78 6.65 -2.68
C GLU A 84 15.34 7.27 -3.96
N VAL A 85 16.30 6.62 -4.60
CA VAL A 85 16.91 7.05 -5.86
C VAL A 85 16.61 6.02 -6.93
N ASP A 86 15.90 6.43 -7.98
CA ASP A 86 15.57 5.62 -9.16
C ASP A 86 16.05 6.35 -10.42
N GLY A 87 17.18 5.89 -10.96
CA GLY A 87 17.85 6.61 -12.04
C GLY A 87 18.25 8.03 -11.64
N THR A 88 17.66 9.04 -12.27
CA THR A 88 17.90 10.46 -11.96
C THR A 88 16.88 11.06 -11.00
N MET A 89 15.84 10.31 -10.63
CA MET A 89 14.80 10.78 -9.74
C MET A 89 15.14 10.42 -8.29
N THR A 90 15.22 11.43 -7.44
CA THR A 90 15.36 11.26 -6.00
C THR A 90 14.07 11.69 -5.32
N LYS A 91 13.58 10.85 -4.40
CA LYS A 91 12.53 11.20 -3.46
C LYS A 91 13.11 11.29 -2.07
N ASP A 92 12.81 12.36 -1.37
CA ASP A 92 13.22 12.60 0.01
C ASP A 92 12.02 12.49 0.95
N TYR A 93 12.28 11.93 2.14
CA TYR A 93 11.28 11.63 3.17
C TYR A 93 11.64 12.37 4.46
N THR A 94 10.69 13.07 5.04
CA THR A 94 10.88 13.78 6.31
C THR A 94 9.87 13.33 7.35
N TYR A 95 10.29 13.31 8.61
CA TYR A 95 9.53 12.79 9.73
C TYR A 95 9.46 13.79 10.88
N ASP A 96 8.42 13.68 11.71
CA ASP A 96 8.40 14.35 13.01
C ASP A 96 9.20 13.57 14.08
N ASN A 97 9.33 14.15 15.26
CA ASN A 97 10.05 13.53 16.40
C ASN A 97 9.35 12.26 16.94
N ARG A 98 8.10 12.00 16.54
CA ARG A 98 7.31 10.81 16.91
C ARG A 98 7.42 9.70 15.86
N GLY A 99 8.11 9.96 14.74
CA GLY A 99 8.32 9.03 13.65
C GLY A 99 7.24 9.07 12.57
N ASN A 100 6.31 10.02 12.59
CA ASN A 100 5.34 10.17 11.54
C ASN A 100 5.96 10.74 10.28
N LEU A 101 5.67 10.16 9.12
CA LEU A 101 6.05 10.72 7.84
C LEU A 101 5.30 12.04 7.62
N LEU A 102 6.03 13.15 7.49
CA LEU A 102 5.45 14.46 7.25
C LEU A 102 5.40 14.81 5.76
N LYS A 103 6.44 14.44 5.00
CA LYS A 103 6.56 14.88 3.61
C LYS A 103 7.34 13.89 2.76
N VAL A 104 6.93 13.77 1.50
CA VAL A 104 7.69 13.16 0.41
C VAL A 104 7.89 14.24 -0.67
N SER A 105 9.12 14.49 -1.08
CA SER A 105 9.45 15.50 -2.10
C SER A 105 10.43 14.96 -3.13
N THR A 106 10.49 15.63 -4.29
CA THR A 106 11.51 15.42 -5.32
C THR A 106 12.03 16.78 -5.74
N GLY A 107 13.31 17.09 -5.41
CA GLY A 107 13.85 18.44 -5.54
C GLY A 107 12.99 19.46 -4.79
N ALA A 108 12.46 20.47 -5.47
CA ALA A 108 11.60 21.50 -4.88
C ALA A 108 10.12 21.09 -4.80
N ASP A 109 9.71 20.01 -5.49
CA ASP A 109 8.31 19.60 -5.59
C ASP A 109 7.89 18.73 -4.41
N ILE A 110 6.80 19.09 -3.77
CA ILE A 110 6.17 18.28 -2.72
C ILE A 110 5.18 17.34 -3.39
N LEU A 111 5.49 16.03 -3.31
CA LEU A 111 4.64 14.96 -3.85
C LEU A 111 3.52 14.62 -2.88
N LYS A 112 3.86 14.51 -1.57
CA LYS A 112 2.92 14.18 -0.50
C LYS A 112 3.26 14.99 0.74
N GLU A 113 2.22 15.34 1.50
CA GLU A 113 2.36 15.98 2.81
C GLU A 113 1.30 15.44 3.76
N PHE A 114 1.66 15.26 5.03
CA PHE A 114 0.78 14.69 6.05
C PHE A 114 0.83 15.54 7.31
N THR A 115 -0.32 15.66 7.97
CA THR A 115 -0.42 16.33 9.28
C THR A 115 -1.04 15.41 10.31
N PHE A 116 -0.56 15.51 11.54
CA PHE A 116 -1.00 14.68 12.66
C PHE A 116 -1.37 15.58 13.84
N ASP A 117 -2.30 15.12 14.65
CA ASP A 117 -2.66 15.77 15.90
C ASP A 117 -1.79 15.31 17.09
N ALA A 118 -2.12 15.81 18.28
CA ALA A 118 -1.41 15.46 19.51
C ALA A 118 -1.56 13.98 19.92
N THR A 119 -2.62 13.32 19.47
CA THR A 119 -2.91 11.91 19.72
C THR A 119 -2.31 10.98 18.66
N ASN A 120 -1.50 11.54 17.76
CA ASN A 120 -0.83 10.82 16.66
C ASN A 120 -1.77 10.33 15.56
N GLN A 121 -2.94 10.94 15.42
CA GLN A 121 -3.91 10.65 14.37
C GLN A 121 -3.66 11.57 13.17
N MET A 122 -3.66 11.00 11.96
CA MET A 122 -3.50 11.78 10.73
C MET A 122 -4.73 12.65 10.49
N THR A 123 -4.59 13.98 10.57
CA THR A 123 -5.68 14.93 10.38
C THR A 123 -5.87 15.35 8.92
N ALA A 124 -4.79 15.38 8.14
CA ALA A 124 -4.87 15.66 6.71
C ALA A 124 -3.75 15.00 5.94
N SER A 125 -3.99 14.79 4.64
CA SER A 125 -2.97 14.46 3.65
C SER A 125 -3.14 15.32 2.40
N PHE A 126 -2.01 15.57 1.72
CA PHE A 126 -1.96 16.16 0.38
C PHE A 126 -1.22 15.19 -0.54
N ASP A 127 -1.78 14.95 -1.70
CA ASP A 127 -1.16 14.19 -2.77
C ASP A 127 -1.11 15.02 -4.04
N LEU A 128 0.01 14.97 -4.77
CA LEU A 128 0.12 15.47 -6.12
C LEU A 128 -0.18 14.31 -7.08
N VAL A 129 -1.37 14.31 -7.67
CA VAL A 129 -1.82 13.29 -8.63
C VAL A 129 -2.11 13.96 -9.95
N ASP A 130 -1.43 13.53 -11.02
CA ASP A 130 -1.56 14.10 -12.38
C ASP A 130 -1.38 15.63 -12.41
N GLY A 131 -0.38 16.14 -11.68
CA GLY A 131 -0.11 17.57 -11.55
C GLY A 131 -1.13 18.33 -10.67
N GLN A 132 -2.10 17.65 -10.08
CA GLN A 132 -3.16 18.23 -9.26
C GLN A 132 -2.95 17.95 -7.78
N ARG A 133 -3.01 18.99 -6.95
CA ARG A 133 -2.99 18.86 -5.50
C ARG A 133 -4.38 18.48 -4.99
N LYS A 134 -4.49 17.27 -4.40
CA LYS A 134 -5.70 16.80 -3.70
C LYS A 134 -5.43 16.81 -2.21
N LYS A 135 -6.37 17.38 -1.44
CA LYS A 135 -6.34 17.36 0.02
C LYS A 135 -7.40 16.40 0.53
N ALA A 136 -7.00 15.51 1.43
CA ALA A 136 -7.93 14.75 2.25
C ALA A 136 -7.84 15.21 3.70
N THR A 137 -8.97 15.32 4.39
CA THR A 137 -9.03 15.52 5.84
C THR A 137 -9.80 14.36 6.46
N TYR A 138 -9.44 13.99 7.69
CA TYR A 138 -9.94 12.78 8.34
C TYR A 138 -10.68 13.15 9.64
N THR A 139 -11.73 12.40 9.93
CA THR A 139 -12.53 12.53 11.16
C THR A 139 -12.47 11.22 11.92
N TYR A 140 -12.27 11.32 13.23
CA TYR A 140 -12.18 10.19 14.14
C TYR A 140 -13.30 10.24 15.17
N ASN A 141 -13.69 9.06 15.67
CA ASN A 141 -14.58 8.97 16.82
C ASN A 141 -13.78 9.10 18.13
N GLY A 142 -14.47 9.12 19.27
CA GLY A 142 -13.83 9.25 20.59
C GLY A 142 -12.92 8.08 21.00
N LEU A 143 -12.95 6.95 20.28
CA LEU A 143 -12.08 5.80 20.48
C LEU A 143 -10.89 5.79 19.51
N GLY A 144 -10.73 6.82 18.68
CA GLY A 144 -9.61 6.94 17.76
C GLY A 144 -9.80 6.23 16.42
N HIS A 145 -10.96 5.69 16.12
CA HIS A 145 -11.23 5.04 14.83
C HIS A 145 -11.66 6.08 13.80
N ARG A 146 -11.10 6.01 12.59
CA ARG A 146 -11.47 6.91 11.50
C ARG A 146 -12.88 6.59 11.00
N VAL A 147 -13.78 7.57 11.13
CA VAL A 147 -15.20 7.46 10.74
C VAL A 147 -15.58 8.37 9.57
N GLY A 148 -14.65 9.17 9.08
CA GLY A 148 -14.91 10.03 7.93
C GLY A 148 -13.67 10.49 7.21
N GLN A 149 -13.89 10.87 5.95
CA GLN A 149 -12.89 11.49 5.09
C GLN A 149 -13.57 12.50 4.18
N LYS A 150 -12.95 13.67 4.04
CA LYS A 150 -13.36 14.68 3.09
C LYS A 150 -12.23 14.89 2.10
N ILE A 151 -12.51 14.75 0.81
CA ILE A 151 -11.54 14.95 -0.27
C ILE A 151 -11.93 16.22 -1.01
N SER A 152 -11.01 17.16 -1.13
CA SER A 152 -11.17 18.38 -1.91
C SER A 152 -10.03 18.51 -2.91
N SER A 153 -10.34 19.00 -4.11
CA SER A 153 -9.34 19.44 -5.09
C SER A 153 -9.18 20.97 -5.00
N LEU A 154 -7.98 21.47 -5.33
CA LEU A 154 -7.78 22.91 -5.51
C LEU A 154 -8.40 23.42 -6.82
N ILE A 155 -8.86 22.51 -7.69
CA ILE A 155 -9.51 22.83 -8.94
C ILE A 155 -11.03 22.87 -8.69
N PRO A 156 -11.72 24.00 -8.96
CA PRO A 156 -13.15 24.16 -8.68
C PRO A 156 -14.06 23.16 -9.42
N GLU A 157 -13.61 22.59 -10.53
CA GLU A 157 -14.38 21.65 -11.36
C GLU A 157 -14.54 20.26 -10.72
N TYR A 158 -13.75 19.93 -9.68
CA TYR A 158 -13.88 18.67 -8.96
C TYR A 158 -14.67 18.87 -7.68
N PRO A 159 -15.90 18.35 -7.58
CA PRO A 159 -16.73 18.52 -6.41
C PRO A 159 -16.07 17.86 -5.17
N GLU A 160 -16.27 18.49 -4.03
CA GLU A 160 -15.88 17.93 -2.75
C GLU A 160 -16.58 16.61 -2.51
N LYS A 161 -15.81 15.59 -2.12
CA LYS A 161 -16.31 14.26 -1.75
C LYS A 161 -16.27 14.10 -0.26
N LYS A 162 -17.41 13.72 0.32
CA LYS A 162 -17.52 13.35 1.75
C LYS A 162 -17.80 11.88 1.87
N ILE A 163 -16.91 11.18 2.53
CA ILE A 163 -17.00 9.74 2.77
C ILE A 163 -17.22 9.53 4.27
N ARG A 164 -18.16 8.66 4.60
CA ARG A 164 -18.40 8.20 5.97
C ARG A 164 -18.16 6.70 6.05
N TYR A 165 -17.65 6.26 7.17
CA TYR A 165 -17.39 4.87 7.49
C TYR A 165 -18.22 4.44 8.68
N THR A 166 -18.98 3.37 8.54
CA THR A 166 -19.64 2.65 9.64
C THR A 166 -18.80 1.43 9.95
N ILE A 167 -18.39 1.29 11.20
CA ILE A 167 -17.50 0.23 11.65
C ILE A 167 -18.16 -0.59 12.75
N ASP A 168 -17.91 -1.90 12.76
CA ASP A 168 -18.27 -2.80 13.84
C ASP A 168 -17.13 -2.80 14.88
N MET A 169 -17.42 -2.31 16.07
CA MET A 169 -16.49 -2.25 17.20
C MET A 169 -16.68 -3.41 18.19
N THR A 170 -17.57 -4.35 17.91
CA THR A 170 -17.88 -5.46 18.82
C THR A 170 -16.86 -6.60 18.68
N ARG A 171 -16.06 -6.60 17.61
CA ARG A 171 -15.03 -7.60 17.35
C ARG A 171 -13.65 -7.12 17.83
N GLN A 172 -12.73 -8.05 18.02
CA GLN A 172 -11.35 -7.75 18.45
C GLN A 172 -10.64 -6.79 17.50
N TYR A 173 -10.89 -6.91 16.20
CA TYR A 173 -10.50 -5.95 15.17
C TYR A 173 -11.79 -5.38 14.59
N TYR A 174 -11.93 -4.06 14.64
CA TYR A 174 -13.12 -3.39 14.09
C TYR A 174 -13.21 -3.60 12.57
N ASN A 175 -14.38 -4.03 12.10
CA ASN A 175 -14.63 -4.28 10.69
C ASN A 175 -15.35 -3.09 10.06
N LEU A 176 -14.97 -2.74 8.82
CA LEU A 176 -15.71 -1.78 8.03
C LEU A 176 -17.02 -2.44 7.56
N LEU A 177 -18.17 -1.97 8.07
CA LEU A 177 -19.49 -2.46 7.65
C LEU A 177 -20.01 -1.73 6.43
N GLN A 178 -19.79 -0.41 6.38
CA GLN A 178 -20.31 0.40 5.28
C GLN A 178 -19.40 1.60 5.00
N LYS A 179 -19.24 1.90 3.72
CA LYS A 179 -18.72 3.17 3.21
C LYS A 179 -19.85 3.89 2.47
N SER A 180 -20.10 5.15 2.78
CA SER A 180 -21.08 5.98 2.06
C SER A 180 -20.42 7.23 1.48
N GLU A 181 -20.81 7.58 0.24
CA GLU A 181 -20.30 8.73 -0.50
C GLU A 181 -21.42 9.29 -1.41
N GLY A 182 -21.81 10.56 -1.23
CA GLY A 182 -22.73 11.24 -2.14
C GLY A 182 -24.10 10.60 -2.29
N GLY A 183 -24.60 9.88 -1.27
CA GLY A 183 -25.86 9.13 -1.32
C GLY A 183 -25.72 7.68 -1.82
N ALA A 184 -24.58 7.30 -2.40
CA ALA A 184 -24.25 5.91 -2.69
C ALA A 184 -23.62 5.23 -1.46
N SER A 185 -23.82 3.93 -1.33
CA SER A 185 -23.22 3.13 -0.27
C SER A 185 -22.62 1.84 -0.78
N GLN A 186 -21.59 1.37 -0.08
CA GLN A 186 -21.00 0.05 -0.24
C GLN A 186 -21.07 -0.64 1.11
N THR A 187 -21.71 -1.79 1.17
CA THR A 187 -21.84 -2.62 2.37
C THR A 187 -20.87 -3.80 2.26
N TYR A 188 -20.17 -4.11 3.33
CA TYR A 188 -19.17 -5.18 3.38
C TYR A 188 -19.66 -6.33 4.24
N TYR A 189 -19.47 -7.54 3.74
CA TYR A 189 -19.84 -8.77 4.41
C TYR A 189 -18.60 -9.43 5.00
N TRP A 190 -18.70 -9.84 6.25
CA TRP A 190 -17.59 -10.36 7.04
C TRP A 190 -17.96 -11.73 7.64
N ASP A 191 -16.99 -12.64 7.54
CA ASP A 191 -16.91 -13.84 8.37
C ASP A 191 -15.65 -13.71 9.26
N GLY A 192 -14.68 -14.58 9.20
CA GLY A 192 -13.34 -14.32 9.76
C GLY A 192 -12.61 -13.19 9.04
N ASN A 193 -12.79 -13.11 7.74
CA ASN A 193 -12.25 -12.07 6.85
C ASN A 193 -13.39 -11.40 6.05
N VAL A 194 -13.08 -10.32 5.32
CA VAL A 194 -14.04 -9.73 4.38
C VAL A 194 -14.31 -10.72 3.24
N VAL A 195 -15.55 -11.17 3.09
CA VAL A 195 -15.93 -12.17 2.08
C VAL A 195 -16.56 -11.56 0.84
N GLY A 196 -17.17 -10.39 0.95
CA GLY A 196 -17.84 -9.75 -0.18
C GLY A 196 -18.25 -8.32 0.11
N MET A 197 -18.79 -7.69 -0.89
CA MET A 197 -19.42 -6.37 -0.79
C MET A 197 -20.64 -6.26 -1.68
N GLU A 198 -21.55 -5.38 -1.31
CA GLU A 198 -22.66 -4.94 -2.14
C GLU A 198 -22.49 -3.45 -2.45
N SER A 199 -22.71 -3.07 -3.69
CA SER A 199 -22.72 -1.68 -4.13
C SER A 199 -23.80 -1.48 -5.20
N ASN A 200 -24.74 -0.55 -4.95
CA ASN A 200 -25.86 -0.24 -5.86
C ASN A 200 -26.69 -1.49 -6.25
N GLY A 201 -26.94 -2.40 -5.31
CA GLY A 201 -27.69 -3.62 -5.54
C GLY A 201 -26.92 -4.72 -6.27
N VAL A 202 -25.62 -4.55 -6.50
CA VAL A 202 -24.74 -5.55 -7.11
C VAL A 202 -23.85 -6.13 -6.03
N GLU A 203 -23.97 -7.43 -5.79
CA GLU A 203 -23.10 -8.18 -4.88
C GLU A 203 -21.87 -8.68 -5.63
N LYS A 204 -20.72 -8.61 -4.95
CA LYS A 204 -19.43 -9.14 -5.41
C LYS A 204 -18.74 -9.85 -4.27
N PHE A 205 -18.02 -10.91 -4.60
CA PHE A 205 -17.30 -11.72 -3.62
C PHE A 205 -15.80 -11.60 -3.85
N TYR A 206 -15.03 -11.50 -2.75
CA TYR A 206 -13.59 -11.46 -2.83
C TYR A 206 -13.00 -12.86 -3.06
N LEU A 207 -12.12 -12.98 -4.04
CA LEU A 207 -11.17 -14.08 -4.08
C LEU A 207 -10.07 -13.78 -3.06
N GLN A 208 -9.81 -14.72 -2.18
CA GLN A 208 -8.83 -14.59 -1.10
C GLN A 208 -7.61 -15.45 -1.40
N ASP A 209 -6.45 -15.05 -0.87
CA ASP A 209 -5.26 -15.90 -0.85
C ASP A 209 -5.34 -16.92 0.30
N ASP A 210 -4.28 -17.74 0.45
CA ASP A 210 -4.20 -18.77 1.47
C ASP A 210 -4.23 -18.24 2.91
N PHE A 211 -4.04 -16.94 3.10
CA PHE A 211 -4.10 -16.23 4.38
C PHE A 211 -5.42 -15.49 4.60
N GLY A 212 -6.37 -15.62 3.66
CA GLY A 212 -7.64 -14.93 3.72
C GLY A 212 -7.57 -13.45 3.31
N SER A 213 -6.47 -13.01 2.68
CA SER A 213 -6.35 -11.63 2.18
C SER A 213 -7.11 -11.49 0.87
N PRO A 214 -7.94 -10.44 0.68
CA PRO A 214 -8.67 -10.23 -0.55
C PRO A 214 -7.71 -9.91 -1.71
N MET A 215 -7.75 -10.70 -2.76
CA MET A 215 -6.90 -10.60 -3.95
C MET A 215 -7.62 -9.91 -5.12
N HIS A 216 -8.89 -10.26 -5.32
CA HIS A 216 -9.75 -9.79 -6.40
C HIS A 216 -11.20 -9.67 -5.93
N LEU A 217 -11.96 -8.84 -6.67
CA LEU A 217 -13.40 -8.61 -6.48
C LEU A 217 -14.15 -8.95 -7.76
#